data_eeb36dbe33a70036671f44cce7bdb3c3
#
_entry.id   eeb36dbe33a70036671f44cce7bdb3c3
#
_cell.length_a   1.000
_cell.length_b   1.000
_cell.length_c   1.000
_cell.angle_alpha   90.00
_cell.angle_beta   90.00
_cell.angle_gamma   90.00
#
_symmetry.space_group_name_H-M   'P 1'
#
loop_
_entity.id
_entity.type
_entity.pdbx_description
1 polymer ?
#
loop_
_entity_poly.entity_id
_entity_poly.type
_entity_poly.pdbx_seq_one_letter_code
_entity_poly.pdbx_strand_id
1 'polypeptide(L)'
;MELIANLHLGFTTAFTGANLLYCLAGVFLGTLIGVLPGLGPTATIAMLLPITFTLPPISALIMLAGIYYGSQYGGSTTSILVNVPGEAASVVTTLDGYQMARQGRAGVALATAAIASFFAGTVATLFLALFAPPLAELALKFGPADYFSLMVLGLIAAVVLAQGSLLHAVGMVVLGLLLGLVGTDVNSGLERFTFGIPELADGVGFVVVAMGMFGLGEIIRNLENETLRSEIVTKIAGLMPTKEDWKRMLWPTLRGTVLGSALGILPGSGSILGSFAAYSIEKKISKNSAEFGKGAIEGVAAPESANNAGAQTSFIPLLTLGIPSNPVMALMIGAMIIQGIQPGPAVINEQPALFWGIIVSMWIGNFFLVILNLPLIGMWVRIIMVPYRFLFPAILVFCAIGVFSLKNVEFDIYFMALFGVLGYIFTKLDCEPAPMLLAFILGPLMEQYLRRAMLLSRGDPTVFFRRPISATLLTLALLALIVSCIPALYKKREEAFREEQ
;
A
#
# COMPACT_ATOMS: atom_id res chain seq x y z
N MET A 1 2.49 16.36 -27.84
CA MET A 1 1.64 15.45 -28.66
C MET A 1 1.67 14.02 -28.11
N GLU A 2 2.83 13.53 -27.71
CA GLU A 2 3.00 12.15 -27.21
C GLU A 2 2.17 11.81 -25.94
N LEU A 3 2.15 12.69 -24.93
CA LEU A 3 1.34 12.48 -23.73
C LEU A 3 -0.17 12.34 -24.04
N ILE A 4 -0.68 13.16 -24.98
CA ILE A 4 -2.11 13.11 -25.38
C ILE A 4 -2.40 11.79 -26.09
N ALA A 5 -1.52 11.33 -26.98
CA ALA A 5 -1.65 10.05 -27.66
C ALA A 5 -1.63 8.88 -26.67
N ASN A 6 -0.74 8.93 -25.70
CA ASN A 6 -0.60 7.93 -24.65
C ASN A 6 -1.82 7.92 -23.71
N LEU A 7 -2.33 9.07 -23.31
CA LEU A 7 -3.58 9.16 -22.56
C LEU A 7 -4.76 8.62 -23.37
N HIS A 8 -4.85 8.92 -24.68
CA HIS A 8 -5.87 8.34 -25.55
C HIS A 8 -5.80 6.81 -25.57
N LEU A 9 -4.59 6.23 -25.68
CA LEU A 9 -4.38 4.79 -25.57
C LEU A 9 -4.86 4.26 -24.21
N GLY A 10 -4.54 4.95 -23.12
CA GLY A 10 -5.01 4.61 -21.78
C GLY A 10 -6.54 4.63 -21.68
N PHE A 11 -7.19 5.67 -22.22
CA PHE A 11 -8.64 5.76 -22.23
C PHE A 11 -9.29 4.64 -23.06
N THR A 12 -8.85 4.38 -24.28
CA THR A 12 -9.39 3.30 -25.10
C THR A 12 -9.24 1.94 -24.45
N THR A 13 -8.13 1.73 -23.71
CA THR A 13 -7.88 0.50 -22.98
C THR A 13 -8.73 0.37 -21.72
N ALA A 14 -8.78 1.41 -20.88
CA ALA A 14 -9.51 1.37 -19.61
C ALA A 14 -11.03 1.38 -19.81
N PHE A 15 -11.55 2.01 -20.87
CA PHE A 15 -12.99 2.06 -21.20
C PHE A 15 -13.53 0.82 -21.90
N THR A 16 -12.75 -0.25 -22.06
CA THR A 16 -13.32 -1.52 -22.51
C THR A 16 -14.31 -2.05 -21.46
N GLY A 17 -15.39 -2.70 -21.89
CA GLY A 17 -16.43 -3.20 -20.97
C GLY A 17 -15.88 -4.12 -19.88
N ALA A 18 -14.91 -4.97 -20.22
CA ALA A 18 -14.24 -5.85 -19.26
C ALA A 18 -13.44 -5.04 -18.22
N ASN A 19 -12.61 -4.10 -18.64
CA ASN A 19 -11.77 -3.31 -17.72
C ASN A 19 -12.61 -2.38 -16.83
N LEU A 20 -13.71 -1.82 -17.35
CA LEU A 20 -14.68 -1.07 -16.54
C LEU A 20 -15.33 -1.94 -15.47
N LEU A 21 -15.72 -3.17 -15.83
CA LEU A 21 -16.30 -4.13 -14.89
C LEU A 21 -15.30 -4.52 -13.80
N TYR A 22 -14.05 -4.84 -14.16
CA TYR A 22 -13.00 -5.18 -13.18
C TYR A 22 -12.58 -3.98 -12.33
N CYS A 23 -12.56 -2.76 -12.90
CA CYS A 23 -12.35 -1.54 -12.13
C CYS A 23 -13.46 -1.36 -11.09
N LEU A 24 -14.73 -1.46 -11.51
CA LEU A 24 -15.89 -1.37 -10.61
C LEU A 24 -15.86 -2.46 -9.55
N ALA A 25 -15.59 -3.70 -9.93
CA ALA A 25 -15.47 -4.83 -8.99
C ALA A 25 -14.34 -4.59 -7.99
N GLY A 26 -13.18 -4.12 -8.45
CA GLY A 26 -12.05 -3.79 -7.59
C GLY A 26 -12.37 -2.71 -6.57
N VAL A 27 -12.91 -1.57 -7.00
CA VAL A 27 -13.25 -0.48 -6.08
C VAL A 27 -14.39 -0.86 -5.12
N PHE A 28 -15.35 -1.67 -5.57
CA PHE A 28 -16.43 -2.16 -4.72
C PHE A 28 -15.89 -3.12 -3.65
N LEU A 29 -15.10 -4.13 -4.04
CA LEU A 29 -14.49 -5.08 -3.11
C LEU A 29 -13.52 -4.39 -2.15
N GLY A 30 -12.72 -3.44 -2.66
CA GLY A 30 -11.85 -2.62 -1.84
C GLY A 30 -12.63 -1.85 -0.78
N THR A 31 -13.67 -1.12 -1.18
CA THR A 31 -14.53 -0.37 -0.25
C THR A 31 -15.23 -1.32 0.74
N LEU A 32 -15.76 -2.44 0.27
CA LEU A 32 -16.43 -3.45 1.10
C LEU A 32 -15.52 -3.92 2.24
N ILE A 33 -14.28 -4.27 1.92
CA ILE A 33 -13.34 -4.79 2.91
C ILE A 33 -12.76 -3.66 3.76
N GLY A 34 -12.48 -2.50 3.17
CA GLY A 34 -12.04 -1.32 3.92
C GLY A 34 -13.04 -0.86 4.99
N VAL A 35 -14.33 -1.06 4.74
CA VAL A 35 -15.42 -0.80 5.70
C VAL A 35 -15.45 -1.85 6.83
N LEU A 36 -14.81 -3.00 6.67
CA LEU A 36 -14.72 -4.02 7.71
C LEU A 36 -13.51 -3.73 8.60
N PRO A 37 -13.72 -3.39 9.89
CA PRO A 37 -12.61 -3.07 10.79
C PRO A 37 -11.58 -4.18 10.87
N GLY A 38 -10.30 -3.81 10.75
CA GLY A 38 -9.19 -4.73 10.89
C GLY A 38 -8.82 -5.54 9.62
N LEU A 39 -9.43 -5.27 8.47
CA LEU A 39 -9.02 -5.84 7.19
C LEU A 39 -8.45 -4.73 6.30
N GLY A 40 -7.15 -4.54 6.37
CA GLY A 40 -6.46 -3.52 5.57
C GLY A 40 -6.32 -3.89 4.08
N PRO A 41 -5.88 -2.93 3.24
CA PRO A 41 -5.70 -3.15 1.80
C PRO A 41 -4.70 -4.26 1.48
N THR A 42 -3.67 -4.42 2.29
CA THR A 42 -2.65 -5.47 2.11
C THR A 42 -3.26 -6.85 2.24
N ALA A 43 -4.04 -7.08 3.32
CA ALA A 43 -4.74 -8.35 3.52
C ALA A 43 -5.73 -8.62 2.38
N THR A 44 -6.48 -7.61 1.97
CA THR A 44 -7.48 -7.71 0.89
C THR A 44 -6.85 -8.12 -0.43
N ILE A 45 -5.79 -7.43 -0.84
CA ILE A 45 -5.09 -7.73 -2.10
C ILE A 45 -4.46 -9.11 -2.01
N ALA A 46 -3.80 -9.46 -0.90
CA ALA A 46 -3.22 -10.78 -0.70
C ALA A 46 -4.28 -11.89 -0.88
N MET A 47 -5.46 -11.74 -0.26
CA MET A 47 -6.55 -12.72 -0.36
C MET A 47 -7.16 -12.84 -1.76
N LEU A 48 -7.23 -11.73 -2.52
CA LEU A 48 -7.85 -11.69 -3.85
C LEU A 48 -6.85 -11.92 -4.99
N LEU A 49 -5.54 -11.90 -4.69
CA LEU A 49 -4.49 -12.10 -5.68
C LEU A 49 -4.66 -13.38 -6.50
N PRO A 50 -5.00 -14.55 -5.92
CA PRO A 50 -5.22 -15.78 -6.70
C PRO A 50 -6.33 -15.66 -7.75
N ILE A 51 -7.40 -14.92 -7.44
CA ILE A 51 -8.51 -14.71 -8.38
C ILE A 51 -8.04 -13.95 -9.62
N THR A 52 -7.11 -13.00 -9.43
CA THR A 52 -6.60 -12.19 -10.54
C THR A 52 -5.69 -12.96 -11.48
N PHE A 53 -5.18 -14.13 -11.06
CA PHE A 53 -4.30 -14.97 -11.89
C PHE A 53 -4.98 -15.47 -13.18
N THR A 54 -6.29 -15.68 -13.15
CA THR A 54 -7.07 -16.15 -14.30
C THR A 54 -7.50 -15.03 -15.23
N LEU A 55 -7.25 -13.77 -14.87
CA LEU A 55 -7.66 -12.59 -15.63
C LEU A 55 -6.58 -12.15 -16.61
N PRO A 56 -6.95 -11.44 -17.69
CA PRO A 56 -5.97 -10.73 -18.51
C PRO A 56 -5.12 -9.79 -17.65
N PRO A 57 -3.80 -9.69 -17.91
CA PRO A 57 -2.88 -8.93 -17.06
C PRO A 57 -3.32 -7.52 -16.71
N ILE A 58 -3.81 -6.77 -17.70
CA ILE A 58 -4.28 -5.41 -17.48
C ILE A 58 -5.53 -5.35 -16.61
N SER A 59 -6.49 -6.24 -16.83
CA SER A 59 -7.72 -6.33 -16.04
C SER A 59 -7.43 -6.71 -14.59
N ALA A 60 -6.47 -7.61 -14.37
CA ALA A 60 -5.99 -8.01 -13.05
C ALA A 60 -5.41 -6.82 -12.29
N LEU A 61 -4.51 -6.07 -12.91
CA LEU A 61 -3.86 -4.92 -12.27
C LEU A 61 -4.83 -3.76 -12.05
N ILE A 62 -5.76 -3.50 -12.96
CA ILE A 62 -6.85 -2.52 -12.78
C ILE A 62 -7.72 -2.90 -11.58
N MET A 63 -8.09 -4.16 -11.46
CA MET A 63 -8.89 -4.65 -10.33
C MET A 63 -8.14 -4.49 -9.01
N LEU A 64 -6.88 -4.92 -8.94
CA LEU A 64 -6.05 -4.82 -7.74
C LEU A 64 -5.79 -3.36 -7.34
N ALA A 65 -5.52 -2.48 -8.29
CA ALA A 65 -5.42 -1.04 -8.06
C ALA A 65 -6.74 -0.50 -7.48
N GLY A 66 -7.88 -0.89 -8.07
CA GLY A 66 -9.21 -0.55 -7.56
C GLY A 66 -9.44 -1.00 -6.12
N ILE A 67 -8.99 -2.20 -5.76
CA ILE A 67 -9.05 -2.70 -4.39
C ILE A 67 -8.24 -1.80 -3.46
N TYR A 68 -7.05 -1.40 -3.86
CA TYR A 68 -6.18 -0.56 -3.03
C TYR A 68 -6.82 0.78 -2.67
N TYR A 69 -7.16 1.60 -3.66
CA TYR A 69 -7.75 2.90 -3.34
C TYR A 69 -9.20 2.79 -2.87
N GLY A 70 -9.92 1.73 -3.21
CA GLY A 70 -11.24 1.43 -2.63
C GLY A 70 -11.18 1.19 -1.13
N SER A 71 -10.17 0.46 -0.65
CA SER A 71 -9.99 0.19 0.78
C SER A 71 -9.64 1.45 1.58
N GLN A 72 -8.97 2.44 0.97
CA GLN A 72 -8.70 3.74 1.61
C GLN A 72 -10.02 4.46 1.94
N TYR A 73 -10.95 4.54 0.98
CA TYR A 73 -12.27 5.15 1.19
C TYR A 73 -13.10 4.39 2.22
N GLY A 74 -13.10 3.05 2.15
CA GLY A 74 -13.79 2.20 3.11
C GLY A 74 -13.24 2.37 4.53
N GLY A 75 -11.91 2.43 4.67
CA GLY A 75 -11.22 2.63 5.93
C GLY A 75 -11.55 3.95 6.60
N SER A 76 -11.66 5.02 5.83
CA SER A 76 -12.09 6.33 6.32
C SER A 76 -13.54 6.30 6.84
N THR A 77 -14.41 5.56 6.17
CA THR A 77 -15.80 5.39 6.62
C THR A 77 -15.88 4.75 8.01
N THR A 78 -15.09 3.70 8.24
CA THR A 78 -15.02 3.02 9.53
C THR A 78 -14.39 3.89 10.62
N SER A 79 -13.33 4.61 10.28
CA SER A 79 -12.67 5.58 11.17
C SER A 79 -13.65 6.62 11.68
N ILE A 80 -14.49 7.16 10.80
CA ILE A 80 -15.48 8.20 11.13
C ILE A 80 -16.66 7.65 11.93
N LEU A 81 -17.17 6.46 11.60
CA LEU A 81 -18.43 5.96 12.19
C LEU A 81 -18.23 5.08 13.42
N VAL A 82 -17.09 4.43 13.57
CA VAL A 82 -16.83 3.39 14.59
C VAL A 82 -15.65 3.73 15.50
N ASN A 83 -14.86 4.75 15.16
CA ASN A 83 -13.59 5.07 15.84
C ASN A 83 -12.57 3.93 15.79
N VAL A 84 -12.65 3.11 14.76
CA VAL A 84 -11.69 2.04 14.49
C VAL A 84 -11.18 2.24 13.07
N PRO A 85 -9.88 2.43 12.87
CA PRO A 85 -9.34 2.62 11.53
C PRO A 85 -9.53 1.36 10.69
N GLY A 86 -10.03 1.50 9.47
CA GLY A 86 -10.10 0.38 8.51
C GLY A 86 -8.74 0.06 7.90
N GLU A 87 -7.83 1.05 7.91
CA GLU A 87 -6.45 0.90 7.46
C GLU A 87 -5.53 1.90 8.19
N ALA A 88 -4.21 1.65 8.18
CA ALA A 88 -3.27 2.40 9.01
C ALA A 88 -3.20 3.91 8.73
N ALA A 89 -3.40 4.35 7.47
CA ALA A 89 -3.36 5.77 7.15
C ALA A 89 -4.62 6.52 7.61
N SER A 90 -5.74 5.82 7.83
CA SER A 90 -7.00 6.41 8.31
C SER A 90 -7.09 6.53 9.84
N VAL A 91 -6.06 6.08 10.58
CA VAL A 91 -5.98 6.27 12.05
C VAL A 91 -6.16 7.74 12.42
N VAL A 92 -5.49 8.64 11.70
CA VAL A 92 -5.55 10.08 11.98
C VAL A 92 -6.94 10.66 11.78
N THR A 93 -7.70 10.09 10.84
CA THR A 93 -9.08 10.51 10.56
C THR A 93 -10.02 10.20 11.72
N THR A 94 -9.70 9.21 12.59
CA THR A 94 -10.49 8.93 13.79
C THR A 94 -10.53 10.11 14.76
N LEU A 95 -9.42 10.87 14.86
CA LEU A 95 -9.25 11.93 15.86
C LEU A 95 -10.33 13.01 15.76
N ASP A 96 -10.62 13.46 14.55
CA ASP A 96 -11.63 14.50 14.33
C ASP A 96 -12.89 13.96 13.64
N GLY A 97 -12.77 12.99 12.75
CA GLY A 97 -13.90 12.44 12.01
C GLY A 97 -14.93 11.77 12.91
N TYR A 98 -14.50 10.97 13.87
CA TYR A 98 -15.40 10.35 14.84
C TYR A 98 -16.03 11.38 15.80
N GLN A 99 -15.28 12.40 16.21
CA GLN A 99 -15.83 13.49 17.04
C GLN A 99 -16.91 14.28 16.28
N MET A 100 -16.70 14.57 14.98
CA MET A 100 -17.75 15.15 14.14
C MET A 100 -18.98 14.24 14.07
N ALA A 101 -18.78 12.93 13.92
CA ALA A 101 -19.88 11.97 13.87
C ALA A 101 -20.69 11.95 15.18
N ARG A 102 -20.03 11.96 16.34
CA ARG A 102 -20.68 12.05 17.65
C ARG A 102 -21.46 13.35 17.87
N GLN A 103 -21.03 14.43 17.23
CA GLN A 103 -21.72 15.73 17.24
C GLN A 103 -22.90 15.80 16.26
N GLY A 104 -23.27 14.68 15.61
CA GLY A 104 -24.36 14.64 14.62
C GLY A 104 -23.95 15.11 13.22
N ARG A 105 -22.65 15.31 12.97
CA ARG A 105 -22.07 15.75 11.69
C ARG A 105 -21.42 14.60 10.90
N ALA A 106 -21.85 13.36 11.12
CA ALA A 106 -21.30 12.18 10.45
C ALA A 106 -21.36 12.30 8.93
N GLY A 107 -22.49 12.77 8.38
CA GLY A 107 -22.63 12.96 6.92
C GLY A 107 -21.65 13.97 6.36
N VAL A 108 -21.41 15.09 7.05
CA VAL A 108 -20.44 16.12 6.66
C VAL A 108 -19.00 15.56 6.70
N ALA A 109 -18.64 14.80 7.75
CA ALA A 109 -17.32 14.20 7.86
C ALA A 109 -17.05 13.20 6.72
N LEU A 110 -18.03 12.31 6.44
CA LEU A 110 -17.94 11.34 5.33
C LEU A 110 -17.86 12.01 3.97
N ALA A 111 -18.66 13.06 3.73
CA ALA A 111 -18.58 13.82 2.49
C ALA A 111 -17.24 14.57 2.35
N THR A 112 -16.73 15.14 3.44
CA THR A 112 -15.41 15.79 3.45
C THR A 112 -14.31 14.79 3.10
N ALA A 113 -14.30 13.63 3.73
CA ALA A 113 -13.36 12.56 3.42
C ALA A 113 -13.43 12.16 1.94
N ALA A 114 -14.64 11.84 1.44
CA ALA A 114 -14.81 11.41 0.05
C ALA A 114 -14.43 12.49 -0.98
N ILE A 115 -14.79 13.76 -0.75
CA ILE A 115 -14.47 14.87 -1.65
C ILE A 115 -12.98 15.18 -1.64
N ALA A 116 -12.36 15.24 -0.47
CA ALA A 116 -10.92 15.49 -0.32
C ALA A 116 -10.11 14.36 -0.98
N SER A 117 -10.50 13.11 -0.77
CA SER A 117 -9.90 11.93 -1.38
C SER A 117 -10.06 11.91 -2.90
N PHE A 118 -11.25 12.25 -3.43
CA PHE A 118 -11.49 12.34 -4.87
C PHE A 118 -10.62 13.41 -5.54
N PHE A 119 -10.56 14.59 -4.95
CA PHE A 119 -9.71 15.66 -5.45
C PHE A 119 -8.24 15.24 -5.44
N ALA A 120 -7.78 14.73 -4.31
CA ALA A 120 -6.39 14.33 -4.12
C ALA A 120 -5.99 13.17 -5.04
N GLY A 121 -6.82 12.13 -5.15
CA GLY A 121 -6.60 11.01 -6.05
C GLY A 121 -6.56 11.45 -7.53
N THR A 122 -7.44 12.37 -7.93
CA THR A 122 -7.45 12.92 -9.29
C THR A 122 -6.17 13.70 -9.62
N VAL A 123 -5.74 14.59 -8.72
CA VAL A 123 -4.52 15.40 -8.89
C VAL A 123 -3.27 14.51 -8.81
N ALA A 124 -3.21 13.57 -7.89
CA ALA A 124 -2.09 12.66 -7.74
C ALA A 124 -1.93 11.72 -8.96
N THR A 125 -3.04 11.27 -9.55
CA THR A 125 -3.01 10.51 -10.80
C THR A 125 -2.50 11.36 -11.97
N LEU A 126 -2.82 12.67 -12.00
CA LEU A 126 -2.22 13.59 -12.97
C LEU A 126 -0.71 13.71 -12.75
N PHE A 127 -0.25 13.81 -11.50
CA PHE A 127 1.18 13.80 -11.20
C PHE A 127 1.85 12.50 -11.65
N LEU A 128 1.21 11.35 -11.43
CA LEU A 128 1.69 10.06 -11.94
C LEU A 128 1.84 10.09 -13.46
N ALA A 129 0.83 10.56 -14.19
CA ALA A 129 0.85 10.63 -15.65
C ALA A 129 1.95 11.58 -16.19
N LEU A 130 2.25 12.66 -15.48
CA LEU A 130 3.25 13.66 -15.89
C LEU A 130 4.69 13.26 -15.51
N PHE A 131 4.87 12.68 -14.32
CA PHE A 131 6.21 12.42 -13.79
C PHE A 131 6.72 11.01 -14.04
N ALA A 132 5.84 10.02 -14.24
CA ALA A 132 6.29 8.65 -14.48
C ALA A 132 7.09 8.48 -15.78
N PRO A 133 6.71 9.05 -16.93
CA PRO A 133 7.51 8.92 -18.15
C PRO A 133 8.95 9.46 -18.03
N PRO A 134 9.20 10.71 -17.61
CA PRO A 134 10.56 11.21 -17.47
C PRO A 134 11.37 10.46 -16.40
N LEU A 135 10.71 9.94 -15.35
CA LEU A 135 11.39 9.12 -14.36
C LEU A 135 11.76 7.74 -14.92
N ALA A 136 10.89 7.14 -15.74
CA ALA A 136 11.21 5.89 -16.45
C ALA A 136 12.38 6.07 -17.43
N GLU A 137 12.43 7.17 -18.18
CA GLU A 137 13.57 7.49 -19.05
C GLU A 137 14.88 7.65 -18.25
N LEU A 138 14.83 8.27 -17.08
CA LEU A 138 15.98 8.35 -16.18
C LEU A 138 16.38 6.95 -15.68
N ALA A 139 15.39 6.12 -15.32
CA ALA A 139 15.64 4.76 -14.84
C ALA A 139 16.25 3.83 -15.90
N LEU A 140 15.98 4.05 -17.19
CA LEU A 140 16.65 3.33 -18.29
C LEU A 140 18.17 3.57 -18.37
N LYS A 141 18.67 4.65 -17.75
CA LYS A 141 20.11 4.92 -17.65
C LYS A 141 20.79 4.15 -16.52
N PHE A 142 20.01 3.50 -15.66
CA PHE A 142 20.54 2.73 -14.53
C PHE A 142 21.18 1.44 -15.02
N GLY A 143 22.38 1.19 -14.56
CA GLY A 143 23.04 -0.11 -14.72
C GLY A 143 22.80 -1.02 -13.51
N PRO A 144 23.30 -2.27 -13.55
CA PRO A 144 23.10 -3.23 -12.46
C PRO A 144 23.56 -2.75 -11.08
N ALA A 145 24.67 -2.01 -11.01
CA ALA A 145 25.14 -1.44 -9.74
C ALA A 145 24.16 -0.38 -9.18
N ASP A 146 23.55 0.41 -10.06
CA ASP A 146 22.58 1.44 -9.67
C ASP A 146 21.30 0.81 -9.14
N TYR A 147 20.78 -0.24 -9.79
CA TYR A 147 19.62 -1.00 -9.31
C TYR A 147 19.89 -1.70 -7.99
N PHE A 148 21.07 -2.33 -7.81
CA PHE A 148 21.46 -2.90 -6.53
C PHE A 148 21.41 -1.84 -5.41
N SER A 149 22.04 -0.69 -5.64
CA SER A 149 22.09 0.40 -4.66
C SER A 149 20.72 1.00 -4.37
N LEU A 150 19.84 1.05 -5.37
CA LEU A 150 18.46 1.49 -5.22
C LEU A 150 17.64 0.51 -4.35
N MET A 151 17.85 -0.80 -4.51
CA MET A 151 17.21 -1.81 -3.65
C MET A 151 17.71 -1.76 -2.23
N VAL A 152 19.02 -1.54 -2.02
CA VAL A 152 19.60 -1.30 -0.69
C VAL A 152 18.97 -0.08 -0.04
N LEU A 153 18.84 1.02 -0.77
CA LEU A 153 18.15 2.22 -0.28
C LEU A 153 16.68 1.92 0.08
N GLY A 154 15.98 1.17 -0.77
CA GLY A 154 14.58 0.77 -0.53
C GLY A 154 14.42 -0.07 0.74
N LEU A 155 15.29 -1.04 0.98
CA LEU A 155 15.27 -1.87 2.20
C LEU A 155 15.63 -1.05 3.45
N ILE A 156 16.63 -0.17 3.36
CA ILE A 156 16.98 0.72 4.48
C ILE A 156 15.84 1.69 4.78
N ALA A 157 15.21 2.25 3.75
CA ALA A 157 14.04 3.10 3.93
C ALA A 157 12.88 2.33 4.59
N ALA A 158 12.63 1.08 4.19
CA ALA A 158 11.63 0.23 4.84
C ALA A 158 11.93 0.00 6.32
N VAL A 159 13.21 -0.21 6.70
CA VAL A 159 13.64 -0.35 8.09
C VAL A 159 13.47 0.97 8.86
N VAL A 160 13.88 2.08 8.27
CA VAL A 160 13.83 3.41 8.91
C VAL A 160 12.39 3.88 9.12
N LEU A 161 11.49 3.56 8.22
CA LEU A 161 10.08 3.97 8.25
C LEU A 161 9.14 2.93 8.89
N ALA A 162 9.65 1.73 9.23
CA ALA A 162 8.87 0.70 9.92
C ALA A 162 8.40 1.19 11.30
N GLN A 163 7.24 0.74 11.72
CA GLN A 163 6.74 1.00 13.07
C GLN A 163 7.51 0.17 14.12
N GLY A 164 7.63 0.68 15.32
CA GLY A 164 8.30 -0.02 16.43
C GLY A 164 9.82 0.06 16.43
N SER A 165 10.48 -0.99 16.92
CA SER A 165 11.93 -1.05 17.11
C SER A 165 12.68 -1.22 15.80
N LEU A 166 13.74 -0.41 15.61
CA LEU A 166 14.66 -0.53 14.48
C LEU A 166 15.27 -1.94 14.38
N LEU A 167 15.58 -2.55 15.53
CA LEU A 167 16.16 -3.90 15.59
C LEU A 167 15.17 -4.96 15.08
N HIS A 168 13.90 -4.84 15.44
CA HIS A 168 12.84 -5.72 14.93
C HIS A 168 12.70 -5.57 13.42
N ALA A 169 12.68 -4.34 12.90
CA ALA A 169 12.60 -4.09 11.46
C ALA A 169 13.79 -4.68 10.70
N VAL A 170 15.02 -4.54 11.22
CA VAL A 170 16.22 -5.18 10.64
C VAL A 170 16.08 -6.71 10.67
N GLY A 171 15.63 -7.28 11.79
CA GLY A 171 15.39 -8.72 11.91
C GLY A 171 14.37 -9.21 10.86
N MET A 172 13.30 -8.48 10.66
CA MET A 172 12.27 -8.79 9.66
C MET A 172 12.81 -8.70 8.23
N VAL A 173 13.65 -7.69 7.93
CA VAL A 173 14.34 -7.61 6.61
C VAL A 173 15.26 -8.80 6.39
N VAL A 174 16.09 -9.16 7.39
CA VAL A 174 16.97 -10.33 7.28
C VAL A 174 16.18 -11.60 7.06
N LEU A 175 15.09 -11.80 7.79
CA LEU A 175 14.20 -12.96 7.60
C LEU A 175 13.59 -12.98 6.19
N GLY A 176 13.15 -11.83 5.67
CA GLY A 176 12.64 -11.72 4.31
C GLY A 176 13.68 -12.04 3.25
N LEU A 177 14.91 -11.54 3.41
CA LEU A 177 16.03 -11.87 2.52
C LEU A 177 16.33 -13.39 2.53
N LEU A 178 16.34 -14.03 3.71
CA LEU A 178 16.57 -15.47 3.83
C LEU A 178 15.45 -16.27 3.17
N LEU A 179 14.19 -15.86 3.34
CA LEU A 179 13.07 -16.52 2.65
C LEU A 179 13.17 -16.37 1.12
N GLY A 180 13.64 -15.24 0.62
CA GLY A 180 13.87 -15.01 -0.81
C GLY A 180 15.01 -15.84 -1.41
N LEU A 181 15.88 -16.41 -0.56
CA LEU A 181 16.96 -17.28 -0.99
C LEU A 181 16.58 -18.78 -1.01
N VAL A 182 15.41 -19.14 -0.51
CA VAL A 182 14.92 -20.53 -0.54
C VAL A 182 14.65 -20.95 -1.99
N GLY A 183 15.07 -22.16 -2.36
CA GLY A 183 14.84 -22.72 -3.68
C GLY A 183 16.10 -22.94 -4.49
N THR A 184 15.95 -23.22 -5.77
CA THR A 184 17.07 -23.50 -6.69
C THR A 184 17.71 -22.18 -7.16
N ASP A 185 19.00 -22.04 -6.94
CA ASP A 185 19.77 -20.90 -7.45
C ASP A 185 19.84 -20.96 -8.99
N VAL A 186 19.28 -19.93 -9.62
CA VAL A 186 19.19 -19.82 -11.10
C VAL A 186 20.56 -19.87 -11.78
N ASN A 187 21.65 -19.46 -11.11
CA ASN A 187 22.99 -19.41 -11.70
C ASN A 187 23.79 -20.70 -11.52
N SER A 188 23.68 -21.34 -10.35
CA SER A 188 24.43 -22.56 -10.03
C SER A 188 23.64 -23.86 -10.19
N GLY A 189 22.31 -23.77 -10.25
CA GLY A 189 21.42 -24.93 -10.23
C GLY A 189 21.38 -25.69 -8.90
N LEU A 190 22.00 -25.15 -7.85
CA LEU A 190 22.03 -25.78 -6.54
C LEU A 190 20.82 -25.36 -5.70
N GLU A 191 20.22 -26.30 -5.01
CA GLU A 191 19.16 -26.02 -4.05
C GLU A 191 19.70 -25.36 -2.79
N ARG A 192 18.98 -24.33 -2.31
CA ARG A 192 19.29 -23.56 -1.10
C ARG A 192 18.11 -23.59 -0.14
N PHE A 193 18.37 -24.00 1.11
CA PHE A 193 17.38 -24.02 2.19
C PHE A 193 16.08 -24.79 1.89
N THR A 194 16.16 -25.79 0.99
CA THR A 194 15.01 -26.66 0.65
C THR A 194 14.80 -27.79 1.65
N PHE A 195 15.84 -28.12 2.46
CA PHE A 195 15.82 -29.20 3.46
C PHE A 195 15.38 -30.57 2.88
N GLY A 196 15.52 -30.76 1.58
CA GLY A 196 15.08 -31.95 0.88
C GLY A 196 13.55 -32.04 0.65
N ILE A 197 12.84 -30.93 0.81
CA ILE A 197 11.40 -30.82 0.54
C ILE A 197 11.24 -30.39 -0.92
N PRO A 198 10.67 -31.26 -1.81
CA PRO A 198 10.57 -30.98 -3.25
C PRO A 198 9.76 -29.73 -3.59
N GLU A 199 8.73 -29.45 -2.78
CA GLU A 199 7.86 -28.28 -2.96
C GLU A 199 8.58 -26.95 -2.74
N LEU A 200 9.74 -26.96 -2.04
CA LEU A 200 10.59 -25.79 -1.83
C LEU A 200 11.65 -25.61 -2.92
N ALA A 201 11.81 -26.56 -3.86
CA ALA A 201 12.79 -26.45 -4.94
C ALA A 201 12.54 -25.22 -5.83
N ASP A 202 11.28 -24.87 -6.08
CA ASP A 202 10.87 -23.66 -6.81
C ASP A 202 10.83 -22.40 -5.93
N GLY A 203 11.27 -22.50 -4.69
CA GLY A 203 11.20 -21.43 -3.70
C GLY A 203 9.86 -21.33 -2.98
N VAL A 204 9.82 -20.46 -1.98
CA VAL A 204 8.59 -20.15 -1.23
C VAL A 204 7.68 -19.29 -2.08
N GLY A 205 6.41 -19.67 -2.21
CA GLY A 205 5.42 -18.93 -2.96
C GLY A 205 5.12 -17.57 -2.30
N PHE A 206 5.36 -16.46 -3.04
CA PHE A 206 5.08 -15.11 -2.54
C PHE A 206 3.65 -14.93 -2.03
N VAL A 207 2.66 -15.44 -2.80
CA VAL A 207 1.24 -15.32 -2.45
C VAL A 207 0.95 -16.08 -1.15
N VAL A 208 1.56 -17.24 -0.95
CA VAL A 208 1.39 -18.07 0.25
C VAL A 208 1.84 -17.32 1.50
N VAL A 209 3.03 -16.71 1.45
CA VAL A 209 3.56 -15.87 2.54
C VAL A 209 2.67 -14.67 2.81
N ALA A 210 2.29 -13.95 1.75
CA ALA A 210 1.48 -12.75 1.88
C ALA A 210 0.08 -13.05 2.43
N MET A 211 -0.60 -14.08 1.90
CA MET A 211 -1.93 -14.49 2.39
C MET A 211 -1.85 -15.03 3.82
N GLY A 212 -0.80 -15.78 4.16
CA GLY A 212 -0.60 -16.24 5.52
C GLY A 212 -0.44 -15.05 6.48
N MET A 213 0.56 -14.22 6.25
CA MET A 213 0.94 -13.17 7.20
C MET A 213 -0.08 -12.04 7.29
N PHE A 214 -0.58 -11.54 6.17
CA PHE A 214 -1.51 -10.41 6.16
C PHE A 214 -2.98 -10.83 6.12
N GLY A 215 -3.31 -11.96 5.48
CA GLY A 215 -4.67 -12.47 5.46
C GLY A 215 -5.01 -13.22 6.76
N LEU A 216 -4.35 -14.35 6.98
CA LEU A 216 -4.66 -15.23 8.10
C LEU A 216 -4.22 -14.66 9.46
N GLY A 217 -3.02 -14.05 9.52
CA GLY A 217 -2.50 -13.39 10.72
C GLY A 217 -3.43 -12.28 11.21
N GLU A 218 -3.96 -11.46 10.30
CA GLU A 218 -4.93 -10.40 10.62
C GLU A 218 -6.27 -10.96 11.11
N ILE A 219 -6.75 -12.07 10.51
CA ILE A 219 -7.97 -12.74 10.97
C ILE A 219 -7.80 -13.22 12.41
N ILE A 220 -6.69 -13.85 12.76
CA ILE A 220 -6.43 -14.35 14.13
C ILE A 220 -6.40 -13.17 15.12
N ARG A 221 -5.75 -12.06 14.75
CA ARG A 221 -5.68 -10.84 15.56
C ARG A 221 -7.06 -10.24 15.82
N ASN A 222 -7.89 -10.16 14.78
CA ASN A 222 -9.24 -9.60 14.88
C ASN A 222 -10.20 -10.45 15.70
N LEU A 223 -10.03 -11.78 15.70
CA LEU A 223 -10.80 -12.68 16.56
C LEU A 223 -10.48 -12.49 18.05
N GLU A 224 -9.23 -12.14 18.39
CA GLU A 224 -8.85 -11.85 19.77
C GLU A 224 -9.45 -10.53 20.28
N ASN A 225 -9.56 -9.52 19.41
CA ASN A 225 -9.93 -8.15 19.78
C ASN A 225 -11.43 -7.82 19.55
N GLU A 226 -12.32 -8.80 19.51
CA GLU A 226 -13.75 -8.62 19.20
C GLU A 226 -14.49 -7.65 20.17
N THR A 227 -13.92 -7.35 21.33
CA THR A 227 -14.52 -6.53 22.39
C THR A 227 -14.28 -5.01 22.26
N LEU A 228 -13.47 -4.53 21.33
CA LEU A 228 -13.07 -3.12 21.23
C LEU A 228 -13.98 -2.26 20.34
N ARG A 229 -15.22 -2.69 20.05
CA ARG A 229 -16.14 -1.88 19.25
C ARG A 229 -16.73 -0.75 20.08
N SER A 230 -16.32 0.47 19.82
CA SER A 230 -16.98 1.70 20.26
C SER A 230 -18.42 1.78 19.73
N GLU A 231 -19.24 2.66 20.32
CA GLU A 231 -20.61 2.88 19.86
C GLU A 231 -20.63 3.32 18.37
N ILE A 232 -21.33 2.55 17.55
CA ILE A 232 -21.46 2.83 16.12
C ILE A 232 -22.40 4.01 15.92
N VAL A 233 -21.95 5.05 15.22
CA VAL A 233 -22.81 6.17 14.82
C VAL A 233 -23.62 5.77 13.59
N THR A 234 -24.88 5.39 13.81
CA THR A 234 -25.79 4.90 12.74
C THR A 234 -26.63 5.99 12.10
N LYS A 235 -26.82 7.12 12.77
CA LYS A 235 -27.63 8.23 12.25
C LYS A 235 -26.78 9.16 11.39
N ILE A 236 -26.97 9.10 10.09
CA ILE A 236 -26.31 9.98 9.12
C ILE A 236 -27.33 11.00 8.64
N ALA A 237 -27.14 12.25 9.04
CA ALA A 237 -27.92 13.39 8.58
C ALA A 237 -27.02 14.38 7.84
N GLY A 238 -27.54 15.01 6.78
CA GLY A 238 -26.86 16.11 6.09
C GLY A 238 -25.53 15.72 5.47
N LEU A 239 -25.55 15.06 4.30
CA LEU A 239 -24.31 14.63 3.61
C LEU A 239 -23.48 15.80 3.09
N MET A 240 -24.10 16.92 2.69
CA MET A 240 -23.35 17.98 2.02
C MET A 240 -22.73 18.97 3.01
N PRO A 241 -21.44 19.29 2.87
CA PRO A 241 -20.78 20.36 3.61
C PRO A 241 -21.43 21.72 3.36
N THR A 242 -21.51 22.54 4.39
CA THR A 242 -21.99 23.93 4.30
C THR A 242 -20.98 24.82 3.54
N LYS A 243 -21.39 26.03 3.17
CA LYS A 243 -20.45 27.00 2.55
C LYS A 243 -19.24 27.32 3.43
N GLU A 244 -19.42 27.31 4.73
CA GLU A 244 -18.34 27.50 5.70
C GLU A 244 -17.42 26.30 5.74
N ASP A 245 -17.98 25.09 5.76
CA ASP A 245 -17.19 23.83 5.70
C ASP A 245 -16.33 23.78 4.43
N TRP A 246 -16.88 24.19 3.26
CA TRP A 246 -16.12 24.27 2.00
C TRP A 246 -14.92 25.23 2.09
N LYS A 247 -15.08 26.40 2.70
CA LYS A 247 -13.98 27.35 2.89
C LYS A 247 -12.90 26.80 3.80
N ARG A 248 -13.30 26.06 4.84
CA ARG A 248 -12.40 25.48 5.84
C ARG A 248 -11.62 24.28 5.28
N MET A 249 -12.24 23.42 4.46
CA MET A 249 -11.60 22.21 3.94
C MET A 249 -10.71 22.42 2.71
N LEU A 250 -10.91 23.50 1.93
CA LEU A 250 -10.23 23.71 0.64
C LEU A 250 -8.70 23.72 0.75
N TRP A 251 -8.14 24.60 1.59
CA TRP A 251 -6.70 24.72 1.75
C TRP A 251 -6.06 23.51 2.42
N PRO A 252 -6.64 22.90 3.47
CA PRO A 252 -6.22 21.61 4.01
C PRO A 252 -6.13 20.52 2.94
N THR A 253 -7.15 20.40 2.09
CA THR A 253 -7.17 19.42 0.99
C THR A 253 -6.01 19.63 0.02
N LEU A 254 -5.75 20.89 -0.40
CA LEU A 254 -4.64 21.19 -1.30
C LEU A 254 -3.27 20.86 -0.68
N ARG A 255 -3.04 21.28 0.55
CA ARG A 255 -1.77 21.00 1.27
C ARG A 255 -1.58 19.51 1.50
N GLY A 256 -2.64 18.81 1.94
CA GLY A 256 -2.62 17.37 2.11
C GLY A 256 -2.32 16.64 0.80
N THR A 257 -2.93 17.07 -0.32
CA THR A 257 -2.65 16.50 -1.65
C THR A 257 -1.18 16.61 -2.03
N VAL A 258 -0.57 17.78 -1.85
CA VAL A 258 0.86 18.00 -2.17
C VAL A 258 1.76 17.16 -1.27
N LEU A 259 1.50 17.18 0.05
CA LEU A 259 2.28 16.41 1.02
C LEU A 259 2.17 14.90 0.79
N GLY A 260 0.94 14.41 0.60
CA GLY A 260 0.70 13.00 0.32
C GLY A 260 1.34 12.56 -0.99
N SER A 261 1.23 13.37 -2.05
CA SER A 261 1.88 13.08 -3.34
C SER A 261 3.40 12.99 -3.23
N ALA A 262 4.03 13.87 -2.45
CA ALA A 262 5.47 13.86 -2.26
C ALA A 262 5.94 12.68 -1.41
N LEU A 263 5.23 12.39 -0.30
CA LEU A 263 5.60 11.33 0.63
C LEU A 263 5.24 9.94 0.11
N GLY A 264 4.18 9.82 -0.71
CA GLY A 264 3.75 8.55 -1.30
C GLY A 264 4.77 7.87 -2.21
N ILE A 265 5.69 8.65 -2.80
CA ILE A 265 6.78 8.13 -3.62
C ILE A 265 7.86 7.45 -2.76
N LEU A 266 7.98 7.85 -1.49
CA LEU A 266 9.04 7.36 -0.61
C LEU A 266 8.82 5.89 -0.23
N PRO A 267 9.87 5.05 -0.25
CA PRO A 267 9.79 3.68 0.22
C PRO A 267 9.45 3.61 1.73
N GLY A 268 8.60 2.67 2.11
CA GLY A 268 8.21 2.41 3.50
C GLY A 268 6.70 2.55 3.72
N SER A 269 6.26 3.69 4.20
CA SER A 269 4.85 3.92 4.59
C SER A 269 4.34 5.28 4.13
N GLY A 270 4.59 5.64 2.87
CA GLY A 270 4.38 6.99 2.34
C GLY A 270 2.98 7.56 2.56
N SER A 271 1.89 6.78 2.36
CA SER A 271 0.51 7.23 2.59
C SER A 271 0.22 7.47 4.07
N ILE A 272 0.73 6.59 4.96
CA ILE A 272 0.60 6.73 6.42
C ILE A 272 1.31 8.01 6.87
N LEU A 273 2.60 8.14 6.54
CA LEU A 273 3.38 9.34 6.87
C LEU A 273 2.76 10.61 6.29
N GLY A 274 2.19 10.53 5.09
CA GLY A 274 1.48 11.63 4.45
C GLY A 274 0.30 12.12 5.28
N SER A 275 -0.54 11.19 5.75
CA SER A 275 -1.72 11.50 6.58
C SER A 275 -1.33 12.14 7.91
N PHE A 276 -0.36 11.57 8.63
CA PHE A 276 0.13 12.11 9.90
C PHE A 276 0.81 13.46 9.73
N ALA A 277 1.67 13.61 8.73
CA ALA A 277 2.34 14.87 8.44
C ALA A 277 1.31 15.98 8.07
N ALA A 278 0.32 15.65 7.23
CA ALA A 278 -0.72 16.58 6.84
C ALA A 278 -1.55 17.05 8.03
N TYR A 279 -1.97 16.14 8.91
CA TYR A 279 -2.68 16.48 10.14
C TYR A 279 -1.84 17.38 11.06
N SER A 280 -0.59 16.98 11.32
CA SER A 280 0.30 17.70 12.24
C SER A 280 0.64 19.11 11.74
N ILE A 281 0.89 19.24 10.43
CA ILE A 281 1.16 20.53 9.80
C ILE A 281 -0.11 21.40 9.83
N GLU A 282 -1.25 20.81 9.46
CA GLU A 282 -2.51 21.56 9.42
C GLU A 282 -2.90 22.06 10.82
N LYS A 283 -2.76 21.21 11.86
CA LYS A 283 -2.99 21.62 13.25
C LYS A 283 -2.13 22.82 13.68
N LYS A 284 -0.88 22.92 13.17
CA LYS A 284 0.02 24.03 13.50
C LYS A 284 -0.33 25.33 12.79
N ILE A 285 -0.82 25.26 11.53
CA ILE A 285 -1.04 26.44 10.68
C ILE A 285 -2.49 26.90 10.65
N SER A 286 -3.43 26.03 11.08
CA SER A 286 -4.85 26.38 11.11
C SER A 286 -5.14 27.45 12.16
N LYS A 287 -6.02 28.37 11.79
CA LYS A 287 -6.59 29.35 12.73
C LYS A 287 -7.46 28.70 13.81
N ASN A 288 -7.97 27.50 13.52
CA ASN A 288 -8.84 26.71 14.39
C ASN A 288 -8.09 25.57 15.12
N SER A 289 -6.79 25.76 15.37
CA SER A 289 -5.92 24.74 15.99
C SER A 289 -6.49 24.11 17.28
N ALA A 290 -7.23 24.88 18.06
CA ALA A 290 -7.87 24.43 19.32
C ALA A 290 -9.05 23.45 19.13
N GLU A 291 -9.59 23.33 17.91
CA GLU A 291 -10.68 22.42 17.56
C GLU A 291 -10.15 21.02 17.16
N PHE A 292 -8.87 20.89 16.84
CA PHE A 292 -8.26 19.60 16.48
C PHE A 292 -8.33 18.61 17.62
N GLY A 293 -8.75 17.36 17.30
CA GLY A 293 -9.12 16.33 18.28
C GLY A 293 -10.51 16.48 18.87
N LYS A 294 -11.28 17.51 18.43
CA LYS A 294 -12.65 17.80 18.92
C LYS A 294 -13.68 17.90 17.79
N GLY A 295 -13.31 17.53 16.58
CA GLY A 295 -14.18 17.55 15.40
C GLY A 295 -13.87 18.67 14.42
N ALA A 296 -12.59 19.04 14.24
CA ALA A 296 -12.15 19.97 13.22
C ALA A 296 -12.27 19.36 11.83
N ILE A 297 -12.98 20.03 10.92
CA ILE A 297 -13.13 19.54 9.53
C ILE A 297 -11.79 19.52 8.78
N GLU A 298 -10.89 20.42 9.10
CA GLU A 298 -9.52 20.48 8.58
C GLU A 298 -8.74 19.21 8.97
N GLY A 299 -9.00 18.67 10.18
CA GLY A 299 -8.41 17.44 10.70
C GLY A 299 -8.95 16.17 10.02
N VAL A 300 -9.98 16.27 9.18
CA VAL A 300 -10.44 15.22 8.26
C VAL A 300 -9.91 15.48 6.86
N ALA A 301 -10.07 16.69 6.34
CA ALA A 301 -9.74 17.01 4.95
C ALA A 301 -8.25 16.85 4.61
N ALA A 302 -7.34 17.28 5.49
CA ALA A 302 -5.90 17.21 5.24
C ALA A 302 -5.37 15.77 5.23
N PRO A 303 -5.60 14.93 6.24
CA PRO A 303 -5.08 13.57 6.23
C PRO A 303 -5.74 12.69 5.15
N GLU A 304 -7.03 12.85 4.87
CA GLU A 304 -7.72 12.09 3.83
C GLU A 304 -7.18 12.39 2.44
N SER A 305 -6.95 13.67 2.13
CA SER A 305 -6.32 14.05 0.86
C SER A 305 -4.88 13.53 0.76
N ALA A 306 -4.11 13.58 1.86
CA ALA A 306 -2.74 13.07 1.87
C ALA A 306 -2.68 11.54 1.73
N ASN A 307 -3.59 10.82 2.37
CA ASN A 307 -3.73 9.37 2.26
C ASN A 307 -3.95 8.97 0.80
N ASN A 308 -4.98 9.50 0.16
CA ASN A 308 -5.35 9.11 -1.19
C ASN A 308 -4.33 9.60 -2.24
N ALA A 309 -3.75 10.78 -2.07
CA ALA A 309 -2.66 11.22 -2.92
C ALA A 309 -1.44 10.32 -2.81
N GLY A 310 -1.05 9.92 -1.59
CA GLY A 310 0.06 9.02 -1.33
C GLY A 310 -0.18 7.62 -1.91
N ALA A 311 -1.42 7.12 -1.81
CA ALA A 311 -1.80 5.84 -2.41
C ALA A 311 -1.63 5.85 -3.94
N GLN A 312 -2.03 6.92 -4.63
CA GLN A 312 -1.88 7.05 -6.08
C GLN A 312 -0.42 7.22 -6.50
N THR A 313 0.34 8.10 -5.83
CA THR A 313 1.74 8.35 -6.20
C THR A 313 2.68 7.19 -5.85
N SER A 314 2.26 6.26 -4.98
CA SER A 314 3.01 5.03 -4.70
C SER A 314 3.19 4.14 -5.94
N PHE A 315 2.36 4.29 -6.97
CA PHE A 315 2.54 3.64 -8.26
C PHE A 315 3.69 4.20 -9.10
N ILE A 316 4.18 5.41 -8.81
CA ILE A 316 5.32 5.99 -9.54
C ILE A 316 6.56 5.10 -9.43
N PRO A 317 7.13 4.83 -8.24
CA PRO A 317 8.30 3.96 -8.14
C PRO A 317 8.02 2.53 -8.59
N LEU A 318 6.81 2.01 -8.39
CA LEU A 318 6.42 0.70 -8.87
C LEU A 318 6.56 0.58 -10.39
N LEU A 319 5.91 1.47 -11.13
CA LEU A 319 5.81 1.39 -12.59
C LEU A 319 7.08 1.88 -13.30
N THR A 320 7.88 2.77 -12.65
CA THR A 320 9.06 3.37 -13.28
C THR A 320 10.38 2.74 -12.87
N LEU A 321 10.48 2.28 -11.62
CA LEU A 321 11.72 1.72 -11.06
C LEU A 321 11.58 0.23 -10.72
N GLY A 322 10.36 -0.30 -10.67
CA GLY A 322 10.09 -1.68 -10.22
C GLY A 322 10.32 -1.87 -8.73
N ILE A 323 10.18 -0.83 -7.92
CA ILE A 323 10.40 -0.86 -6.48
C ILE A 323 9.09 -0.55 -5.75
N PRO A 324 8.73 -1.38 -4.76
CA PRO A 324 7.53 -1.13 -3.98
C PRO A 324 7.78 -0.03 -2.95
N SER A 325 6.88 0.95 -2.88
CA SER A 325 6.92 2.02 -1.86
C SER A 325 6.22 1.62 -0.56
N ASN A 326 5.42 0.56 -0.58
CA ASN A 326 4.68 0.07 0.59
C ASN A 326 4.31 -1.42 0.40
N PRO A 327 3.75 -2.12 1.42
CA PRO A 327 3.39 -3.53 1.33
C PRO A 327 2.40 -3.85 0.21
N VAL A 328 1.44 -2.95 -0.07
CA VAL A 328 0.48 -3.12 -1.16
C VAL A 328 1.19 -3.10 -2.52
N MET A 329 2.13 -2.18 -2.71
CA MET A 329 2.94 -2.13 -3.94
C MET A 329 3.83 -3.37 -4.08
N ALA A 330 4.27 -3.96 -2.97
CA ALA A 330 4.97 -5.24 -2.99
C ALA A 330 4.07 -6.38 -3.53
N LEU A 331 2.81 -6.43 -3.09
CA LEU A 331 1.83 -7.37 -3.64
C LEU A 331 1.54 -7.11 -5.12
N MET A 332 1.49 -5.85 -5.52
CA MET A 332 1.33 -5.48 -6.94
C MET A 332 2.51 -5.94 -7.79
N ILE A 333 3.76 -5.84 -7.29
CA ILE A 333 4.94 -6.45 -7.95
C ILE A 333 4.75 -7.95 -8.10
N GLY A 334 4.34 -8.63 -7.03
CA GLY A 334 4.04 -10.06 -7.07
C GLY A 334 2.99 -10.40 -8.13
N ALA A 335 1.91 -9.61 -8.21
CA ALA A 335 0.88 -9.77 -9.25
C ALA A 335 1.46 -9.57 -10.67
N MET A 336 2.29 -8.55 -10.87
CA MET A 336 2.94 -8.31 -12.17
C MET A 336 3.83 -9.48 -12.56
N ILE A 337 4.67 -9.99 -11.65
CA ILE A 337 5.57 -11.12 -11.90
C ILE A 337 4.78 -12.39 -12.26
N ILE A 338 3.71 -12.68 -11.52
CA ILE A 338 2.82 -13.82 -11.78
C ILE A 338 2.18 -13.72 -13.17
N GLN A 339 1.83 -12.51 -13.61
CA GLN A 339 1.29 -12.23 -14.94
C GLN A 339 2.36 -12.16 -16.04
N GLY A 340 3.63 -12.48 -15.72
CA GLY A 340 4.76 -12.44 -16.66
C GLY A 340 5.21 -11.01 -17.02
N ILE A 341 4.83 -10.01 -16.23
CA ILE A 341 5.22 -8.61 -16.44
C ILE A 341 6.41 -8.32 -15.53
N GLN A 342 7.54 -7.92 -16.11
CA GLN A 342 8.68 -7.46 -15.32
C GLN A 342 8.44 -6.01 -14.90
N PRO A 343 8.27 -5.71 -13.59
CA PRO A 343 8.07 -4.34 -13.12
C PRO A 343 9.33 -3.50 -13.37
N GLY A 344 9.13 -2.22 -13.70
CA GLY A 344 10.24 -1.30 -13.94
C GLY A 344 10.08 -0.48 -15.21
N PRO A 345 11.13 0.25 -15.65
CA PRO A 345 11.03 1.27 -16.69
C PRO A 345 10.71 0.70 -18.09
N ALA A 346 10.96 -0.59 -18.32
CA ALA A 346 10.64 -1.23 -19.58
C ALA A 346 9.14 -1.31 -19.87
N VAL A 347 8.30 -1.36 -18.81
CA VAL A 347 6.83 -1.50 -18.94
C VAL A 347 6.20 -0.39 -19.78
N ILE A 348 6.70 0.84 -19.67
CA ILE A 348 6.16 1.98 -20.43
C ILE A 348 6.34 1.80 -21.94
N ASN A 349 7.43 1.16 -22.36
CA ASN A 349 7.78 0.96 -23.77
C ASN A 349 7.29 -0.39 -24.32
N GLU A 350 7.40 -1.45 -23.52
CA GLU A 350 7.04 -2.81 -23.92
C GLU A 350 5.54 -3.08 -23.83
N GLN A 351 4.87 -2.45 -22.85
CA GLN A 351 3.44 -2.64 -22.59
C GLN A 351 2.72 -1.30 -22.35
N PRO A 352 2.75 -0.35 -23.30
CA PRO A 352 2.18 1.00 -23.11
C PRO A 352 0.68 0.98 -22.82
N ALA A 353 -0.07 0.06 -23.40
CA ALA A 353 -1.51 -0.09 -23.13
C ALA A 353 -1.78 -0.46 -21.66
N LEU A 354 -0.95 -1.33 -21.07
CA LEU A 354 -1.04 -1.69 -19.66
C LEU A 354 -0.68 -0.50 -18.77
N PHE A 355 0.44 0.16 -19.03
CA PHE A 355 0.92 1.30 -18.24
C PHE A 355 -0.12 2.43 -18.21
N TRP A 356 -0.54 2.90 -19.38
CA TRP A 356 -1.49 4.00 -19.49
C TRP A 356 -2.92 3.59 -19.13
N GLY A 357 -3.29 2.32 -19.38
CA GLY A 357 -4.57 1.76 -18.96
C GLY A 357 -4.75 1.75 -17.45
N ILE A 358 -3.71 1.38 -16.69
CA ILE A 358 -3.72 1.45 -15.22
C ILE A 358 -3.89 2.90 -14.76
N ILE A 359 -3.12 3.85 -15.30
CA ILE A 359 -3.21 5.27 -14.93
C ILE A 359 -4.62 5.82 -15.16
N VAL A 360 -5.18 5.58 -16.34
CA VAL A 360 -6.54 6.06 -16.64
C VAL A 360 -7.60 5.37 -15.79
N SER A 361 -7.42 4.06 -15.51
CA SER A 361 -8.34 3.34 -14.63
C SER A 361 -8.42 3.91 -13.21
N MET A 362 -7.36 4.57 -12.74
CA MET A 362 -7.36 5.25 -11.43
C MET A 362 -8.33 6.43 -11.42
N TRP A 363 -8.44 7.23 -12.49
CA TRP A 363 -9.45 8.28 -12.58
C TRP A 363 -10.86 7.71 -12.62
N ILE A 364 -11.07 6.63 -13.40
CA ILE A 364 -12.38 5.96 -13.51
C ILE A 364 -12.76 5.38 -12.15
N GLY A 365 -11.86 4.66 -11.51
CA GLY A 365 -12.08 4.05 -10.20
C GLY A 365 -12.33 5.10 -9.11
N ASN A 366 -11.58 6.21 -9.13
CA ASN A 366 -11.78 7.31 -8.19
C ASN A 366 -13.17 7.94 -8.37
N PHE A 367 -13.67 8.04 -9.60
CA PHE A 367 -15.04 8.46 -9.87
C PHE A 367 -16.09 7.45 -9.35
N PHE A 368 -15.86 6.14 -9.58
CA PHE A 368 -16.73 5.10 -9.02
C PHE A 368 -16.77 5.14 -7.49
N LEU A 369 -15.65 5.46 -6.83
CA LEU A 369 -15.60 5.56 -5.38
C LEU A 369 -16.47 6.68 -4.81
N VAL A 370 -16.57 7.82 -5.50
CA VAL A 370 -17.50 8.88 -5.10
C VAL A 370 -18.94 8.37 -5.15
N ILE A 371 -19.30 7.65 -6.22
CA ILE A 371 -20.64 7.08 -6.38
C ILE A 371 -20.91 6.01 -5.31
N LEU A 372 -19.92 5.17 -5.00
CA LEU A 372 -20.08 4.11 -4.00
C LEU A 372 -20.15 4.67 -2.58
N ASN A 373 -19.35 5.69 -2.25
CA ASN A 373 -19.20 6.14 -0.86
C ASN A 373 -20.14 7.29 -0.44
N LEU A 374 -20.66 8.09 -1.36
CA LEU A 374 -21.61 9.15 -0.98
C LEU A 374 -23.07 8.68 -1.05
N PRO A 375 -23.64 8.29 -2.20
CA PRO A 375 -25.05 7.88 -2.24
C PRO A 375 -25.32 6.53 -1.58
N LEU A 376 -24.34 5.61 -1.54
CA LEU A 376 -24.51 4.27 -0.97
C LEU A 376 -24.05 4.14 0.47
N ILE A 377 -23.79 5.24 1.17
CA ILE A 377 -23.29 5.21 2.55
C ILE A 377 -24.19 4.40 3.49
N GLY A 378 -25.50 4.42 3.29
CA GLY A 378 -26.43 3.62 4.08
C GLY A 378 -26.25 2.11 3.94
N MET A 379 -25.73 1.64 2.80
CA MET A 379 -25.37 0.24 2.59
C MET A 379 -24.15 -0.12 3.44
N TRP A 380 -23.11 0.71 3.41
CA TRP A 380 -21.87 0.49 4.17
C TRP A 380 -22.10 0.47 5.67
N VAL A 381 -22.96 1.36 6.20
CA VAL A 381 -23.36 1.35 7.62
C VAL A 381 -23.97 0.00 8.03
N ARG A 382 -24.81 -0.61 7.17
CA ARG A 382 -25.39 -1.93 7.45
C ARG A 382 -24.33 -3.03 7.44
N ILE A 383 -23.33 -2.93 6.55
CA ILE A 383 -22.24 -3.89 6.46
C ILE A 383 -21.32 -3.83 7.66
N ILE A 384 -21.01 -2.63 8.17
CA ILE A 384 -20.22 -2.45 9.41
C ILE A 384 -20.88 -3.17 10.60
N MET A 385 -22.20 -3.28 10.63
CA MET A 385 -22.92 -3.94 11.70
C MET A 385 -22.85 -5.48 11.64
N VAL A 386 -22.35 -6.08 10.55
CA VAL A 386 -22.22 -7.54 10.43
C VAL A 386 -21.17 -8.04 11.42
N PRO A 387 -21.51 -8.97 12.33
CA PRO A 387 -20.55 -9.53 13.28
C PRO A 387 -19.41 -10.26 12.54
N TYR A 388 -18.17 -9.99 12.94
CA TYR A 388 -16.98 -10.56 12.33
C TYR A 388 -16.96 -12.10 12.34
N ARG A 389 -17.61 -12.72 13.34
CA ARG A 389 -17.76 -14.19 13.46
C ARG A 389 -18.40 -14.87 12.24
N PHE A 390 -19.17 -14.14 11.43
CA PHE A 390 -19.74 -14.66 10.18
C PHE A 390 -18.83 -14.45 8.97
N LEU A 391 -17.95 -13.48 9.03
CA LEU A 391 -17.07 -13.11 7.93
C LEU A 391 -15.80 -13.97 7.90
N PHE A 392 -15.17 -14.21 9.06
CA PHE A 392 -13.87 -14.88 9.10
C PHE A 392 -13.89 -16.31 8.54
N PRO A 393 -14.93 -17.17 8.75
CA PRO A 393 -14.91 -18.51 8.18
C PRO A 393 -14.96 -18.50 6.65
N ALA A 394 -15.75 -17.58 6.07
CA ALA A 394 -15.81 -17.40 4.63
C ALA A 394 -14.45 -16.95 4.08
N ILE A 395 -13.80 -15.98 4.73
CA ILE A 395 -12.47 -15.50 4.32
C ILE A 395 -11.44 -16.62 4.39
N LEU A 396 -11.43 -17.44 5.45
CA LEU A 396 -10.53 -18.60 5.57
C LEU A 396 -10.67 -19.60 4.42
N VAL A 397 -11.92 -19.93 4.08
CA VAL A 397 -12.22 -20.85 2.98
C VAL A 397 -11.74 -20.25 1.65
N PHE A 398 -12.00 -18.96 1.40
CA PHE A 398 -11.52 -18.28 0.19
C PHE A 398 -10.00 -18.24 0.13
N CYS A 399 -9.30 -17.99 1.24
CA CYS A 399 -7.84 -18.03 1.29
C CYS A 399 -7.30 -19.43 0.93
N ALA A 400 -7.88 -20.48 1.52
CA ALA A 400 -7.45 -21.86 1.26
C ALA A 400 -7.68 -22.28 -0.20
N ILE A 401 -8.87 -21.98 -0.74
CA ILE A 401 -9.19 -22.24 -2.17
C ILE A 401 -8.25 -21.40 -3.06
N GLY A 402 -8.03 -20.13 -2.73
CA GLY A 402 -7.18 -19.24 -3.51
C GLY A 402 -5.74 -19.75 -3.62
N VAL A 403 -5.12 -20.10 -2.49
CA VAL A 403 -3.75 -20.64 -2.46
C VAL A 403 -3.67 -21.96 -3.21
N PHE A 404 -4.60 -22.87 -2.98
CA PHE A 404 -4.64 -24.16 -3.66
C PHE A 404 -4.75 -24.00 -5.19
N SER A 405 -5.58 -23.07 -5.66
CA SER A 405 -5.82 -22.85 -7.09
C SER A 405 -4.59 -22.34 -7.87
N LEU A 406 -3.55 -21.84 -7.19
CA LEU A 406 -2.33 -21.36 -7.85
C LEU A 406 -1.46 -22.46 -8.43
N LYS A 407 -1.24 -23.53 -7.65
CA LYS A 407 -0.33 -24.62 -8.00
C LYS A 407 -0.98 -26.01 -7.88
N ASN A 408 -2.19 -26.12 -7.34
CA ASN A 408 -2.89 -27.36 -6.98
C ASN A 408 -2.08 -28.26 -6.02
N VAL A 409 -1.35 -27.65 -5.07
CA VAL A 409 -0.51 -28.34 -4.09
C VAL A 409 -1.04 -28.07 -2.68
N GLU A 410 -1.31 -29.13 -1.92
CA GLU A 410 -1.80 -29.03 -0.54
C GLU A 410 -0.78 -28.40 0.40
N PHE A 411 0.51 -28.60 0.12
CA PHE A 411 1.61 -28.02 0.89
C PHE A 411 1.48 -26.51 1.07
N ASP A 412 1.04 -25.80 0.02
CA ASP A 412 0.87 -24.34 0.05
C ASP A 412 -0.20 -23.91 1.07
N ILE A 413 -1.24 -24.72 1.31
CA ILE A 413 -2.26 -24.44 2.34
C ILE A 413 -1.65 -24.54 3.74
N TYR A 414 -0.89 -25.61 4.02
CA TYR A 414 -0.23 -25.77 5.32
C TYR A 414 0.82 -24.68 5.55
N PHE A 415 1.52 -24.30 4.48
CA PHE A 415 2.54 -23.27 4.55
C PHE A 415 1.92 -21.87 4.75
N MET A 416 0.78 -21.58 4.12
CA MET A 416 -0.03 -20.40 4.41
C MET A 416 -0.47 -20.36 5.87
N ALA A 417 -0.94 -21.48 6.43
CA ALA A 417 -1.34 -21.56 7.83
C ALA A 417 -0.16 -21.29 8.77
N LEU A 418 1.03 -21.84 8.47
CA LEU A 418 2.26 -21.57 9.21
C LEU A 418 2.58 -20.07 9.21
N PHE A 419 2.57 -19.42 8.04
CA PHE A 419 2.80 -17.98 7.95
C PHE A 419 1.71 -17.16 8.62
N GLY A 420 0.47 -17.65 8.69
CA GLY A 420 -0.61 -17.04 9.45
C GLY A 420 -0.32 -16.99 10.95
N VAL A 421 0.13 -18.10 11.51
CA VAL A 421 0.55 -18.19 12.92
C VAL A 421 1.79 -17.31 13.17
N LEU A 422 2.78 -17.35 12.28
CA LEU A 422 3.97 -16.51 12.38
C LEU A 422 3.61 -15.01 12.30
N GLY A 423 2.71 -14.61 11.39
CA GLY A 423 2.23 -13.25 11.27
C GLY A 423 1.57 -12.74 12.55
N TYR A 424 0.73 -13.57 13.17
CA TYR A 424 0.14 -13.28 14.47
C TYR A 424 1.20 -13.13 15.57
N ILE A 425 2.17 -14.07 15.65
CA ILE A 425 3.26 -14.02 16.63
C ILE A 425 4.10 -12.75 16.43
N PHE A 426 4.48 -12.42 15.20
CA PHE A 426 5.25 -11.21 14.90
C PHE A 426 4.51 -9.93 15.33
N THR A 427 3.21 -9.87 15.09
CA THR A 427 2.40 -8.74 15.56
C THR A 427 2.40 -8.65 17.10
N LYS A 428 2.32 -9.78 17.82
CA LYS A 428 2.41 -9.81 19.29
C LYS A 428 3.77 -9.42 19.84
N LEU A 429 4.83 -9.60 19.05
CA LEU A 429 6.20 -9.20 19.38
C LEU A 429 6.55 -7.79 18.88
N ASP A 430 5.57 -7.00 18.44
CA ASP A 430 5.78 -5.68 17.83
C ASP A 430 6.76 -5.70 16.63
N CYS A 431 6.77 -6.83 15.89
CA CYS A 431 7.53 -7.00 14.66
C CYS A 431 6.60 -6.75 13.46
N GLU A 432 6.73 -5.61 12.81
CA GLU A 432 5.93 -5.28 11.61
C GLU A 432 6.29 -6.23 10.45
N PRO A 433 5.32 -6.97 9.84
CA PRO A 433 5.60 -7.91 8.75
C PRO A 433 5.97 -7.26 7.42
N ALA A 434 5.67 -5.97 7.23
CA ALA A 434 5.87 -5.27 5.96
C ALA A 434 7.35 -5.24 5.50
N PRO A 435 8.35 -4.92 6.34
CA PRO A 435 9.75 -4.99 5.96
C PRO A 435 10.21 -6.37 5.49
N MET A 436 9.66 -7.43 6.09
CA MET A 436 9.95 -8.81 5.67
C MET A 436 9.43 -9.09 4.25
N LEU A 437 8.20 -8.71 3.96
CA LEU A 437 7.60 -8.91 2.64
C LEU A 437 8.36 -8.13 1.55
N LEU A 438 8.75 -6.89 1.84
CA LEU A 438 9.56 -6.08 0.93
C LEU A 438 10.92 -6.74 0.66
N ALA A 439 11.59 -7.21 1.71
CA ALA A 439 12.87 -7.89 1.59
C ALA A 439 12.76 -9.23 0.86
N PHE A 440 11.67 -9.97 1.05
CA PHE A 440 11.40 -11.21 0.35
C PHE A 440 11.28 -11.02 -1.17
N ILE A 441 10.66 -9.91 -1.63
CA ILE A 441 10.56 -9.58 -3.06
C ILE A 441 11.87 -9.00 -3.60
N LEU A 442 12.46 -8.05 -2.86
CA LEU A 442 13.65 -7.34 -3.34
C LEU A 442 14.93 -8.18 -3.24
N GLY A 443 14.97 -9.17 -2.33
CA GLY A 443 16.14 -10.01 -2.10
C GLY A 443 16.67 -10.72 -3.34
N PRO A 444 15.85 -11.53 -4.03
CA PRO A 444 16.28 -12.19 -5.28
C PRO A 444 16.71 -11.21 -6.38
N LEU A 445 16.00 -10.08 -6.52
CA LEU A 445 16.37 -9.04 -7.48
C LEU A 445 17.69 -8.37 -7.10
N MET A 446 17.89 -8.06 -5.81
CA MET A 446 19.13 -7.48 -5.28
C MET A 446 20.32 -8.42 -5.52
N GLU A 447 20.18 -9.72 -5.25
CA GLU A 447 21.19 -10.72 -5.54
C GLU A 447 21.53 -10.78 -7.03
N GLN A 448 20.51 -10.79 -7.89
CA GLN A 448 20.68 -10.81 -9.34
C GLN A 448 21.45 -9.58 -9.85
N TYR A 449 21.09 -8.39 -9.38
CA TYR A 449 21.79 -7.16 -9.80
C TYR A 449 23.19 -7.05 -9.19
N LEU A 450 23.41 -7.53 -7.95
CA LEU A 450 24.74 -7.63 -7.36
C LEU A 450 25.65 -8.51 -8.22
N ARG A 451 25.20 -9.71 -8.57
CA ARG A 451 25.96 -10.65 -9.41
C ARG A 451 26.26 -10.07 -10.78
N ARG A 452 25.25 -9.45 -11.44
CA ARG A 452 25.46 -8.79 -12.74
C ARG A 452 26.46 -7.64 -12.66
N ALA A 453 26.40 -6.81 -11.62
CA ALA A 453 27.35 -5.72 -11.41
C ALA A 453 28.76 -6.24 -11.21
N MET A 454 28.95 -7.28 -10.39
CA MET A 454 30.25 -7.90 -10.14
C MET A 454 30.81 -8.58 -11.40
N LEU A 455 29.97 -9.27 -12.19
CA LEU A 455 30.40 -9.87 -13.46
C LEU A 455 30.88 -8.80 -14.44
N LEU A 456 30.13 -7.71 -14.63
CA LEU A 456 30.49 -6.61 -15.54
C LEU A 456 31.74 -5.86 -15.07
N SER A 457 31.96 -5.75 -13.76
CA SER A 457 33.17 -5.11 -13.19
C SER A 457 34.36 -6.06 -13.06
N ARG A 458 34.25 -7.31 -13.54
CA ARG A 458 35.27 -8.36 -13.37
C ARG A 458 35.68 -8.61 -11.93
N GLY A 459 34.73 -8.55 -11.01
CA GLY A 459 34.97 -8.75 -9.58
C GLY A 459 35.41 -7.50 -8.81
N ASP A 460 35.45 -6.31 -9.43
CA ASP A 460 35.83 -5.06 -8.75
C ASP A 460 34.63 -4.45 -8.00
N PRO A 461 34.58 -4.49 -6.65
CA PRO A 461 33.49 -3.94 -5.86
C PRO A 461 33.49 -2.42 -5.84
N THR A 462 34.56 -1.75 -6.27
CA THR A 462 34.59 -0.28 -6.34
C THR A 462 33.61 0.30 -7.35
N VAL A 463 33.02 -0.53 -8.22
CA VAL A 463 31.99 -0.14 -9.19
C VAL A 463 30.81 0.56 -8.52
N PHE A 464 30.44 0.16 -7.29
CA PHE A 464 29.33 0.76 -6.53
C PHE A 464 29.63 2.19 -6.08
N PHE A 465 30.89 2.56 -5.93
CA PHE A 465 31.33 3.90 -5.53
C PHE A 465 31.80 4.75 -6.72
N ARG A 466 32.25 4.13 -7.81
CA ARG A 466 32.69 4.84 -9.03
C ARG A 466 31.52 5.31 -9.90
N ARG A 467 30.40 4.60 -9.85
CA ARG A 467 29.19 5.03 -10.57
C ARG A 467 28.46 6.10 -9.76
N PRO A 468 28.24 7.31 -10.31
CA PRO A 468 27.72 8.45 -9.53
C PRO A 468 26.31 8.18 -8.96
N ILE A 469 25.43 7.53 -9.74
CA ILE A 469 24.07 7.20 -9.29
C ILE A 469 24.12 6.20 -8.12
N SER A 470 24.87 5.10 -8.29
CA SER A 470 25.06 4.09 -7.26
C SER A 470 25.65 4.67 -5.97
N ALA A 471 26.73 5.46 -6.07
CA ALA A 471 27.37 6.11 -4.94
C ALA A 471 26.41 7.07 -4.21
N THR A 472 25.63 7.84 -4.95
CA THR A 472 24.61 8.75 -4.37
C THR A 472 23.55 7.97 -3.61
N LEU A 473 23.01 6.90 -4.20
CA LEU A 473 21.98 6.06 -3.57
C LEU A 473 22.50 5.38 -2.27
N LEU A 474 23.73 4.83 -2.30
CA LEU A 474 24.33 4.22 -1.12
C LEU A 474 24.66 5.28 -0.02
N THR A 475 25.08 6.47 -0.42
CA THR A 475 25.30 7.58 0.53
C THR A 475 23.99 7.99 1.19
N LEU A 476 22.91 8.13 0.42
CA LEU A 476 21.57 8.42 0.96
C LEU A 476 21.08 7.31 1.91
N ALA A 477 21.31 6.05 1.55
CA ALA A 477 20.98 4.89 2.38
C ALA A 477 21.73 4.93 3.72
N LEU A 478 23.03 5.20 3.67
CA LEU A 478 23.88 5.32 4.88
C LEU A 478 23.45 6.50 5.75
N LEU A 479 23.19 7.66 5.16
CA LEU A 479 22.70 8.83 5.89
C LEU A 479 21.34 8.56 6.55
N ALA A 480 20.40 7.92 5.85
CA ALA A 480 19.10 7.54 6.42
C ALA A 480 19.29 6.61 7.64
N LEU A 481 20.18 5.63 7.54
CA LEU A 481 20.49 4.72 8.65
C LEU A 481 21.13 5.46 9.84
N ILE A 482 22.12 6.33 9.59
CA ILE A 482 22.78 7.11 10.64
C ILE A 482 21.75 8.01 11.34
N VAL A 483 20.94 8.72 10.59
CA VAL A 483 19.89 9.61 11.14
C VAL A 483 18.91 8.83 12.02
N SER A 484 18.53 7.62 11.63
CA SER A 484 17.62 6.78 12.42
C SER A 484 18.23 6.25 13.72
N CYS A 485 19.57 6.17 13.79
CA CYS A 485 20.30 5.76 15.00
C CYS A 485 20.54 6.92 16.00
N ILE A 486 20.22 8.18 15.66
CA ILE A 486 20.41 9.32 16.57
C ILE A 486 19.36 9.25 17.71
N PRO A 487 19.78 9.17 19.01
CA PRO A 487 18.87 8.96 20.14
C PRO A 487 17.79 10.04 20.30
N ALA A 488 18.11 11.28 19.96
CA ALA A 488 17.15 12.40 20.03
C ALA A 488 16.00 12.30 19.01
N LEU A 489 16.28 11.74 17.82
CA LEU A 489 15.29 11.50 16.77
C LEU A 489 14.53 10.21 17.03
N TYR A 490 15.20 9.21 17.60
CA TYR A 490 14.59 7.95 18.03
C TYR A 490 13.50 8.19 19.09
N LYS A 491 13.78 8.98 20.13
CA LYS A 491 12.80 9.35 21.16
C LYS A 491 11.60 10.11 20.57
N LYS A 492 11.83 11.09 19.70
CA LYS A 492 10.75 11.85 19.04
C LYS A 492 9.89 10.96 18.14
N ARG A 493 10.51 9.98 17.49
CA ARG A 493 9.79 8.99 16.68
C ARG A 493 8.94 8.08 17.58
N GLU A 494 9.49 7.56 18.66
CA GLU A 494 8.78 6.72 19.61
C GLU A 494 7.66 7.47 20.32
N GLU A 495 7.85 8.75 20.66
CA GLU A 495 6.80 9.62 21.18
C GLU A 495 5.68 9.88 20.15
N ALA A 496 6.02 10.15 18.89
CA ALA A 496 5.05 10.32 17.83
C ALA A 496 4.19 9.06 17.61
N PHE A 497 4.77 7.86 17.71
CA PHE A 497 4.04 6.60 17.58
C PHE A 497 3.37 6.11 18.89
N ARG A 498 3.80 6.60 20.08
CA ARG A 498 3.15 6.28 21.37
C ARG A 498 1.96 7.19 21.71
N GLU A 499 1.95 8.44 21.25
CA GLU A 499 0.75 9.29 21.37
C GLU A 499 -0.44 8.76 20.53
N GLU A 500 -0.23 7.67 19.79
CA GLU A 500 -1.14 7.07 18.82
C GLU A 500 -1.74 5.73 19.26
N GLN A 501 -1.30 5.16 20.39
CA GLN A 501 -1.87 3.95 21.01
C GLN A 501 -2.81 4.33 22.17
#